data_70259a2fe5920b872afd97ba8bc4926f
#
_entry.id   70259a2fe5920b872afd97ba8bc4926f
#
_cell.length_a   1.000
_cell.length_b   1.000
_cell.length_c   1.000
_cell.angle_alpha   90.00
_cell.angle_beta   90.00
_cell.angle_gamma   90.00
#
_symmetry.space_group_name_H-M   'P 1'
#
loop_
_entity.id
_entity.type
_entity.pdbx_description
1 polymer ?
#
loop_
_entity_poly.entity_id
_entity_poly.type
_entity_poly.pdbx_seq_one_letter_code
_entity_poly.pdbx_strand_id
1 'polypeptide(L)'
;MAAAVANLQRRVRVSPARLKRTAERTLRSLGRAGRDVHVTVVDDAAIRRLNARWMGTRRSTDVLAFDLDAPGPSRLLGEVVVSADTAKRQAGLVRVAVALELDLLVIHGLLHLAGYDDREPRAARRMHERARKILADAGRRAPSRFWAGLLDQASRSPIGGEGRNSSRDARFGRRGEG
;
A
#
# COMPACT_ATOMS: atom_id res chain seq x y z
N MET A 1 7.73 -9.28 -15.29
CA MET A 1 6.76 -9.90 -14.34
C MET A 1 6.24 -8.77 -13.47
N ALA A 2 4.95 -8.45 -13.56
CA ALA A 2 4.46 -7.19 -13.00
C ALA A 2 4.23 -7.21 -11.47
N ALA A 3 4.00 -8.36 -10.84
CA ALA A 3 3.82 -8.45 -9.40
C ALA A 3 4.43 -9.70 -8.80
N ALA A 4 5.17 -9.54 -7.71
CA ALA A 4 5.64 -10.61 -6.84
C ALA A 4 4.87 -10.55 -5.52
N VAL A 5 4.44 -11.68 -4.98
CA VAL A 5 3.69 -11.75 -3.72
C VAL A 5 4.35 -12.74 -2.77
N ALA A 6 4.71 -12.26 -1.58
CA ALA A 6 5.20 -13.06 -0.47
C ALA A 6 4.19 -13.08 0.68
N ASN A 7 3.91 -14.26 1.24
CA ASN A 7 3.10 -14.41 2.46
C ASN A 7 3.99 -14.91 3.59
N LEU A 8 4.31 -14.03 4.52
CA LEU A 8 5.23 -14.27 5.63
C LEU A 8 4.51 -14.58 6.95
N GLN A 9 3.18 -14.73 6.93
CA GLN A 9 2.36 -15.09 8.08
C GLN A 9 1.61 -16.42 7.85
N ARG A 10 1.10 -17.03 8.94
CA ARG A 10 0.43 -18.35 8.88
C ARG A 10 -0.95 -18.36 9.55
N ARG A 11 -1.39 -17.23 10.14
CA ARG A 11 -2.61 -17.13 10.95
C ARG A 11 -3.88 -16.98 10.13
N VAL A 12 -3.75 -16.35 8.97
CA VAL A 12 -4.87 -16.05 8.08
C VAL A 12 -4.64 -16.73 6.75
N ARG A 13 -5.66 -17.40 6.24
CA ARG A 13 -5.59 -18.03 4.92
C ARG A 13 -5.52 -16.96 3.84
N VAL A 14 -4.44 -16.94 3.10
CA VAL A 14 -4.17 -15.99 2.01
C VAL A 14 -3.89 -16.77 0.72
N SER A 15 -4.36 -16.27 -0.40
CA SER A 15 -4.03 -16.77 -1.73
C SER A 15 -3.06 -15.81 -2.45
N PRO A 16 -1.75 -16.10 -2.48
CA PRO A 16 -0.79 -15.24 -3.18
C PRO A 16 -1.12 -15.07 -4.66
N ALA A 17 -1.61 -16.12 -5.32
CA ALA A 17 -2.02 -16.07 -6.73
C ALA A 17 -3.19 -15.09 -6.96
N ARG A 18 -4.13 -14.99 -6.02
CA ARG A 18 -5.23 -14.01 -6.07
C ARG A 18 -4.69 -12.59 -5.93
N LEU A 19 -3.85 -12.33 -4.93
CA LEU A 19 -3.28 -11.01 -4.71
C LEU A 19 -2.38 -10.55 -5.86
N LYS A 20 -1.61 -11.47 -6.44
CA LYS A 20 -0.85 -11.21 -7.66
C LYS A 20 -1.74 -10.72 -8.80
N ARG A 21 -2.83 -11.44 -9.09
CA ARG A 21 -3.80 -11.00 -10.13
C ARG A 21 -4.43 -9.65 -9.81
N THR A 22 -4.74 -9.39 -8.52
CA THR A 22 -5.26 -8.09 -8.08
C THR A 22 -4.25 -6.98 -8.34
N ALA A 23 -2.99 -7.16 -7.94
CA ALA A 23 -1.92 -6.19 -8.17
C ALA A 23 -1.70 -5.92 -9.66
N GLU A 24 -1.58 -6.95 -10.48
CA GLU A 24 -1.38 -6.82 -11.93
C GLU A 24 -2.54 -6.11 -12.63
N ARG A 25 -3.79 -6.40 -12.23
CA ARG A 25 -4.97 -5.68 -12.75
C ARG A 25 -4.97 -4.22 -12.35
N THR A 26 -4.60 -3.94 -11.09
CA THR A 26 -4.48 -2.57 -10.58
C THR A 26 -3.45 -1.79 -11.38
N LEU A 27 -2.24 -2.33 -11.57
CA LEU A 27 -1.19 -1.70 -12.37
C LEU A 27 -1.66 -1.41 -13.81
N ARG A 28 -2.33 -2.36 -14.47
CA ARG A 28 -2.91 -2.14 -15.80
C ARG A 28 -3.94 -1.01 -15.79
N SER A 29 -4.86 -1.03 -14.83
CA SER A 29 -5.89 0.01 -14.69
C SER A 29 -5.30 1.40 -14.46
N LEU A 30 -4.12 1.48 -13.85
CA LEU A 30 -3.40 2.74 -13.60
C LEU A 30 -2.46 3.16 -14.74
N GLY A 31 -2.45 2.42 -15.86
CA GLY A 31 -1.51 2.69 -16.97
C GLY A 31 -0.05 2.34 -16.63
N ARG A 32 0.17 1.52 -15.62
CA ARG A 32 1.49 1.11 -15.11
C ARG A 32 1.84 -0.34 -15.44
N ALA A 33 1.26 -0.92 -16.48
CA ALA A 33 1.44 -2.34 -16.85
C ALA A 33 2.90 -2.77 -17.08
N GLY A 34 3.79 -1.83 -17.41
CA GLY A 34 5.22 -2.07 -17.58
C GLY A 34 6.04 -2.02 -16.27
N ARG A 35 5.43 -1.69 -15.14
CA ARG A 35 6.11 -1.57 -13.85
C ARG A 35 5.97 -2.86 -13.03
N ASP A 36 6.95 -3.12 -12.20
CA ASP A 36 6.97 -4.22 -11.24
C ASP A 36 6.61 -3.72 -9.83
N VAL A 37 6.02 -4.57 -9.00
CA VAL A 37 5.68 -4.27 -7.61
C VAL A 37 5.87 -5.51 -6.74
N HIS A 38 6.30 -5.31 -5.50
CA HIS A 38 6.30 -6.35 -4.48
C HIS A 38 5.11 -6.15 -3.54
N VAL A 39 4.44 -7.24 -3.19
CA VAL A 39 3.37 -7.27 -2.19
C VAL A 39 3.75 -8.27 -1.11
N THR A 40 3.88 -7.80 0.11
CA THR A 40 4.25 -8.65 1.26
C THR A 40 3.11 -8.70 2.26
N VAL A 41 2.64 -9.89 2.59
CA VAL A 41 1.60 -10.12 3.60
C VAL A 41 2.26 -10.56 4.91
N VAL A 42 2.02 -9.81 5.96
CA VAL A 42 2.63 -10.01 7.28
C VAL A 42 1.58 -10.07 8.39
N ASP A 43 2.00 -10.36 9.62
CA ASP A 43 1.18 -10.20 10.83
C ASP A 43 1.25 -8.77 11.40
N ASP A 44 0.40 -8.48 12.39
CA ASP A 44 0.37 -7.16 13.05
C ASP A 44 1.69 -6.81 13.75
N ALA A 45 2.41 -7.77 14.27
CA ALA A 45 3.67 -7.51 14.96
C ALA A 45 4.75 -7.07 13.97
N ALA A 46 4.80 -7.71 12.80
CA ALA A 46 5.75 -7.36 11.75
C ALA A 46 5.46 -5.98 11.16
N ILE A 47 4.20 -5.67 10.82
CA ILE A 47 3.87 -4.36 10.23
C ILE A 47 4.08 -3.22 11.22
N ARG A 48 3.85 -3.44 12.53
CA ARG A 48 4.16 -2.44 13.57
C ARG A 48 5.66 -2.16 13.67
N ARG A 49 6.51 -3.20 13.57
CA ARG A 49 7.97 -3.01 13.53
C ARG A 49 8.42 -2.21 12.31
N LEU A 50 7.86 -2.50 11.15
CA LEU A 50 8.14 -1.76 9.91
C LEU A 50 7.69 -0.30 10.04
N ASN A 51 6.49 -0.07 10.55
CA ASN A 51 5.94 1.26 10.74
C ASN A 51 6.79 2.08 11.74
N ALA A 52 7.23 1.46 12.85
CA ALA A 52 8.12 2.11 13.81
C ALA A 52 9.48 2.47 13.20
N ARG A 53 10.04 1.57 12.39
CA ARG A 53 11.36 1.76 11.78
C ARG A 53 11.37 2.82 10.68
N TRP A 54 10.35 2.83 9.83
CA TRP A 54 10.35 3.64 8.62
C TRP A 54 9.49 4.90 8.72
N MET A 55 8.43 4.89 9.53
CA MET A 55 7.49 5.99 9.68
C MET A 55 7.58 6.67 11.06
N GLY A 56 8.46 6.20 11.93
CA GLY A 56 8.66 6.78 13.27
C GLY A 56 7.47 6.62 14.22
N THR A 57 6.48 5.81 13.88
CA THR A 57 5.29 5.58 14.70
C THR A 57 5.07 4.10 15.00
N ARG A 58 4.73 3.77 16.26
CA ARG A 58 4.40 2.40 16.68
C ARG A 58 2.93 2.05 16.52
N ARG A 59 2.16 2.87 15.82
CA ARG A 59 0.74 2.58 15.57
C ARG A 59 0.61 1.36 14.65
N SER A 60 -0.40 0.56 14.90
CA SER A 60 -0.80 -0.48 13.96
C SER A 60 -1.39 0.19 12.72
N THR A 61 -0.96 -0.25 11.56
CA THR A 61 -1.53 0.13 10.28
C THR A 61 -1.96 -1.14 9.55
N ASP A 62 -2.85 -1.01 8.62
CA ASP A 62 -3.34 -2.11 7.77
C ASP A 62 -2.46 -2.31 6.54
N VAL A 63 -1.87 -1.21 6.03
CA VAL A 63 -1.04 -1.20 4.84
C VAL A 63 0.08 -0.16 4.95
N LEU A 64 1.23 -0.50 4.39
CA LEU A 64 2.35 0.42 4.14
C LEU A 64 2.69 0.36 2.65
N ALA A 65 2.98 1.51 2.06
CA ALA A 65 3.44 1.62 0.70
C ALA A 65 4.79 2.35 0.68
N PHE A 66 5.80 1.69 0.13
CA PHE A 66 7.15 2.23 -0.02
C PHE A 66 7.41 2.52 -1.48
N ASP A 67 7.49 3.78 -1.84
CA ASP A 67 7.88 4.20 -3.18
C ASP A 67 9.38 3.92 -3.37
N LEU A 68 9.69 3.10 -4.35
CA LEU A 68 11.04 2.70 -4.74
C LEU A 68 11.33 3.08 -6.19
N ASP A 69 10.50 3.95 -6.76
CA ASP A 69 10.63 4.44 -8.13
C ASP A 69 11.83 5.36 -8.26
N ALA A 70 13.00 4.77 -8.40
CA ALA A 70 14.25 5.50 -8.60
C ALA A 70 14.45 5.84 -10.08
N PRO A 71 15.08 7.00 -10.40
CA PRO A 71 15.53 7.30 -11.74
C PRO A 71 16.48 6.24 -12.26
N GLY A 72 16.21 5.69 -13.47
CA GLY A 72 17.08 4.70 -14.10
C GLY A 72 16.30 3.55 -14.75
N PRO A 73 17.00 2.46 -15.10
CA PRO A 73 16.41 1.33 -15.82
C PRO A 73 15.51 0.43 -14.95
N SER A 74 15.42 0.69 -13.64
CA SER A 74 14.58 -0.10 -12.74
C SER A 74 13.10 0.00 -13.13
N ARG A 75 12.45 -1.17 -13.20
CA ARG A 75 11.00 -1.25 -13.41
C ARG A 75 10.22 -1.30 -12.11
N LEU A 76 10.89 -1.39 -10.97
CA LEU A 76 10.26 -1.50 -9.66
C LEU A 76 9.62 -0.17 -9.29
N LEU A 77 8.29 -0.18 -9.15
CA LEU A 77 7.51 0.96 -8.67
C LEU A 77 7.60 1.10 -7.15
N GLY A 78 7.55 -0.04 -6.45
CA GLY A 78 7.60 0.00 -4.99
C GLY A 78 7.19 -1.32 -4.34
N GLU A 79 7.01 -1.24 -3.03
CA GLU A 79 6.54 -2.35 -2.20
C GLU A 79 5.29 -1.97 -1.41
N VAL A 80 4.33 -2.89 -1.37
CA VAL A 80 3.12 -2.80 -0.55
C VAL A 80 3.15 -3.89 0.51
N VAL A 81 3.11 -3.50 1.79
CA VAL A 81 3.05 -4.44 2.92
C VAL A 81 1.67 -4.35 3.56
N VAL A 82 0.97 -5.47 3.70
CA VAL A 82 -0.38 -5.54 4.28
C VAL A 82 -0.41 -6.43 5.51
N SER A 83 -1.19 -6.03 6.53
CA SER A 83 -1.44 -6.88 7.70
C SER A 83 -2.62 -7.80 7.47
N ALA A 84 -2.37 -9.11 7.51
CA ALA A 84 -3.42 -10.11 7.43
C ALA A 84 -4.33 -10.13 8.67
N ASP A 85 -3.78 -9.87 9.86
CA ASP A 85 -4.55 -9.82 11.10
C ASP A 85 -5.52 -8.63 11.09
N THR A 86 -5.05 -7.45 10.66
CA THR A 86 -5.90 -6.27 10.52
C THR A 86 -6.95 -6.47 9.44
N ALA A 87 -6.60 -7.03 8.28
CA ALA A 87 -7.56 -7.35 7.23
C ALA A 87 -8.67 -8.29 7.73
N LYS A 88 -8.32 -9.30 8.53
CA LYS A 88 -9.30 -10.21 9.14
C LYS A 88 -10.25 -9.49 10.09
N ARG A 89 -9.74 -8.60 10.95
CA ARG A 89 -10.58 -7.82 11.86
C ARG A 89 -11.53 -6.88 11.10
N GLN A 90 -11.02 -6.15 10.14
CA GLN A 90 -11.80 -5.20 9.32
C GLN A 90 -12.89 -5.93 8.53
N ALA A 91 -12.54 -7.02 7.86
CA ALA A 91 -13.50 -7.87 7.14
C ALA A 91 -14.62 -8.39 8.07
N GLY A 92 -14.29 -8.77 9.30
CA GLY A 92 -15.25 -9.17 10.31
C GLY A 92 -16.23 -8.08 10.72
N LEU A 93 -15.75 -6.86 10.90
CA LEU A 93 -16.57 -5.71 11.27
C LEU A 93 -17.61 -5.37 10.20
N VAL A 94 -17.24 -5.45 8.93
CA VAL A 94 -18.13 -5.15 7.81
C VAL A 94 -18.76 -6.40 7.18
N ARG A 95 -18.53 -7.57 7.77
CA ARG A 95 -19.08 -8.87 7.36
C ARG A 95 -18.85 -9.18 5.88
N VAL A 96 -17.59 -9.11 5.47
CA VAL A 96 -17.14 -9.51 4.14
C VAL A 96 -16.07 -10.61 4.22
N ALA A 97 -15.75 -11.24 3.10
CA ALA A 97 -14.65 -12.19 3.05
C ALA A 97 -13.30 -11.49 3.26
N VAL A 98 -12.40 -12.06 4.05
CA VAL A 98 -11.04 -11.55 4.28
C VAL A 98 -10.28 -11.36 2.97
N ALA A 99 -10.52 -12.23 1.98
CA ALA A 99 -9.91 -12.11 0.67
C ALA A 99 -10.31 -10.83 -0.07
N LEU A 100 -11.53 -10.31 0.15
CA LEU A 100 -11.96 -9.03 -0.44
C LEU A 100 -11.26 -7.86 0.23
N GLU A 101 -11.12 -7.92 1.56
CA GLU A 101 -10.39 -6.90 2.32
C GLU A 101 -8.92 -6.84 1.91
N LEU A 102 -8.26 -8.00 1.79
CA LEU A 102 -6.88 -8.08 1.31
C LEU A 102 -6.72 -7.51 -0.12
N ASP A 103 -7.67 -7.81 -1.02
CA ASP A 103 -7.66 -7.20 -2.36
C ASP A 103 -7.72 -5.67 -2.28
N LEU A 104 -8.58 -5.14 -1.40
CA LEU A 104 -8.73 -3.70 -1.23
C LEU A 104 -7.46 -3.06 -0.68
N LEU A 105 -6.83 -3.66 0.34
CA LEU A 105 -5.60 -3.13 0.93
C LEU A 105 -4.45 -3.11 -0.09
N VAL A 106 -4.34 -4.15 -0.93
CA VAL A 106 -3.36 -4.16 -2.04
C VAL A 106 -3.65 -3.05 -3.05
N ILE A 107 -4.91 -2.88 -3.47
CA ILE A 107 -5.31 -1.81 -4.38
C ILE A 107 -4.99 -0.44 -3.76
N HIS A 108 -5.31 -0.24 -2.49
CA HIS A 108 -5.08 1.00 -1.75
C HIS A 108 -3.59 1.36 -1.71
N GLY A 109 -2.72 0.40 -1.34
CA GLY A 109 -1.27 0.59 -1.35
C GLY A 109 -0.73 0.94 -2.74
N LEU A 110 -1.23 0.29 -3.79
CA LEU A 110 -0.84 0.58 -5.18
C LEU A 110 -1.33 1.95 -5.66
N LEU A 111 -2.49 2.40 -5.21
CA LEU A 111 -2.96 3.76 -5.48
C LEU A 111 -2.03 4.79 -4.86
N HIS A 112 -1.56 4.58 -3.63
CA HIS A 112 -0.55 5.46 -3.02
C HIS A 112 0.75 5.50 -3.82
N LEU A 113 1.27 4.35 -4.27
CA LEU A 113 2.43 4.29 -5.15
C LEU A 113 2.21 4.99 -6.50
N ALA A 114 0.96 5.10 -6.94
CA ALA A 114 0.59 5.83 -8.15
C ALA A 114 0.34 7.34 -7.91
N GLY A 115 0.55 7.83 -6.68
CA GLY A 115 0.43 9.23 -6.33
C GLY A 115 -0.95 9.67 -5.84
N TYR A 116 -1.87 8.72 -5.58
CA TYR A 116 -3.13 9.06 -4.91
C TYR A 116 -2.88 9.37 -3.43
N ASP A 117 -3.63 10.33 -2.90
CA ASP A 117 -3.58 10.75 -1.50
C ASP A 117 -4.98 10.68 -0.88
N ASP A 118 -5.06 10.34 0.40
CA ASP A 118 -6.31 10.26 1.15
C ASP A 118 -6.35 11.20 2.38
N ARG A 119 -5.35 12.08 2.53
CA ARG A 119 -5.29 13.06 3.62
C ARG A 119 -6.37 14.12 3.53
N GLU A 120 -6.72 14.54 2.32
CA GLU A 120 -7.76 15.51 2.07
C GLU A 120 -9.08 14.83 1.66
N PRO A 121 -10.27 15.27 2.15
CA PRO A 121 -11.53 14.58 1.88
C PRO A 121 -11.86 14.39 0.40
N ARG A 122 -11.53 15.37 -0.45
CA ARG A 122 -11.75 15.28 -1.90
C ARG A 122 -10.80 14.27 -2.55
N ALA A 123 -9.55 14.25 -2.13
CA ALA A 123 -8.54 13.30 -2.61
C ALA A 123 -8.90 11.88 -2.17
N ALA A 124 -9.29 11.69 -0.91
CA ALA A 124 -9.76 10.41 -0.37
C ALA A 124 -10.95 9.86 -1.17
N ARG A 125 -11.94 10.69 -1.49
CA ARG A 125 -13.09 10.27 -2.33
C ARG A 125 -12.64 9.78 -3.71
N ARG A 126 -11.77 10.52 -4.40
CA ARG A 126 -11.22 10.11 -5.72
C ARG A 126 -10.49 8.77 -5.63
N MET A 127 -9.70 8.58 -4.58
CA MET A 127 -8.99 7.34 -4.34
C MET A 127 -9.94 6.17 -4.09
N HIS A 128 -10.98 6.36 -3.27
CA HIS A 128 -12.02 5.35 -3.00
C HIS A 128 -12.82 5.00 -4.25
N GLU A 129 -13.23 5.98 -5.03
CA GLU A 129 -13.93 5.76 -6.30
C GLU A 129 -13.06 4.95 -7.27
N ARG A 130 -11.76 5.25 -7.31
CA ARG A 130 -10.81 4.49 -8.13
C ARG A 130 -10.67 3.05 -7.66
N ALA A 131 -10.51 2.83 -6.35
CA ALA A 131 -10.44 1.49 -5.77
C ALA A 131 -11.71 0.68 -6.04
N ARG A 132 -12.88 1.32 -5.90
CA ARG A 132 -14.18 0.72 -6.18
C ARG A 132 -14.30 0.28 -7.64
N LYS A 133 -13.88 1.12 -8.57
CA LYS A 133 -13.89 0.79 -9.99
C LYS A 133 -12.96 -0.40 -10.29
N ILE A 134 -11.75 -0.42 -9.76
CA ILE A 134 -10.79 -1.50 -9.95
C ILE A 134 -11.35 -2.84 -9.43
N LEU A 135 -11.97 -2.86 -8.26
CA LEU A 135 -12.62 -4.05 -7.71
C LEU A 135 -13.79 -4.52 -8.58
N ALA A 136 -14.64 -3.60 -9.04
CA ALA A 136 -15.77 -3.92 -9.90
C ALA A 136 -15.32 -4.49 -11.25
N ASP A 137 -14.31 -3.90 -11.87
CA ASP A 137 -13.70 -4.37 -13.13
C ASP A 137 -13.05 -5.77 -12.97
N ALA A 138 -12.68 -6.13 -11.73
CA ALA A 138 -12.22 -7.47 -11.37
C ALA A 138 -13.35 -8.47 -11.11
N GLY A 139 -14.62 -8.07 -11.33
CA GLY A 139 -15.79 -8.90 -11.05
C GLY A 139 -16.08 -9.09 -9.57
N ARG A 140 -15.57 -8.21 -8.70
CA ARG A 140 -15.74 -8.31 -7.24
C ARG A 140 -16.79 -7.34 -6.76
N ARG A 141 -17.89 -7.87 -6.27
CA ARG A 141 -18.96 -7.06 -5.67
C ARG A 141 -18.70 -6.90 -4.18
N ALA A 142 -18.62 -5.65 -3.75
CA ALA A 142 -18.52 -5.30 -2.34
C ALA A 142 -19.81 -4.60 -1.90
N PRO A 143 -20.38 -4.93 -0.74
CA PRO A 143 -21.59 -4.30 -0.23
C PRO A 143 -21.34 -2.84 0.16
N SER A 144 -22.37 -2.01 0.18
CA SER A 144 -22.25 -0.56 0.51
C SER A 144 -21.57 -0.31 1.86
N ARG A 145 -21.83 -1.16 2.87
CA ARG A 145 -21.19 -1.07 4.19
C ARG A 145 -19.68 -1.23 4.17
N PHE A 146 -19.15 -1.96 3.18
CA PHE A 146 -17.72 -2.14 2.99
C PHE A 146 -17.03 -0.80 2.65
N TRP A 147 -17.67 0.02 1.84
CA TRP A 147 -17.16 1.32 1.44
C TRP A 147 -17.33 2.39 2.54
N ALA A 148 -18.39 2.31 3.34
CA ALA A 148 -18.62 3.23 4.45
C ALA A 148 -17.52 3.14 5.52
N GLY A 149 -17.03 1.93 5.84
CA GLY A 149 -15.94 1.73 6.80
C GLY A 149 -14.61 2.35 6.37
N LEU A 150 -14.34 2.43 5.07
CA LEU A 150 -13.12 3.02 4.52
C LEU A 150 -13.04 4.54 4.67
N LEU A 151 -14.17 5.23 4.52
CA LEU A 151 -14.23 6.68 4.69
C LEU A 151 -13.94 7.08 6.15
N ASP A 152 -14.28 6.20 7.10
CA ASP A 152 -14.03 6.41 8.53
C ASP A 152 -12.56 6.14 8.90
N GLN A 153 -11.88 5.27 8.16
CA GLN A 153 -10.47 4.91 8.37
C GLN A 153 -9.49 5.90 7.71
N ALA A 154 -9.85 6.51 6.59
CA ALA A 154 -9.05 7.55 5.93
C ALA A 154 -8.71 8.71 6.88
N SER A 155 -9.57 8.96 7.87
CA SER A 155 -9.34 9.93 8.95
C SER A 155 -8.34 9.47 10.01
N ARG A 156 -7.86 8.22 9.95
CA ARG A 156 -7.06 7.58 11.02
C ARG A 156 -5.70 7.06 10.59
N SER A 157 -5.40 6.99 9.29
CA SER A 157 -4.10 6.51 8.80
C SER A 157 -3.14 7.67 8.57
N PRO A 158 -2.06 7.81 9.36
CA PRO A 158 -0.98 8.69 8.99
C PRO A 158 -0.18 8.01 7.87
N ILE A 159 -0.33 8.49 6.67
CA ILE A 159 0.56 8.12 5.59
C ILE A 159 1.92 8.70 5.90
N GLY A 160 2.89 7.83 5.97
CA GLY A 160 4.26 8.16 6.22
C GLY A 160 4.81 9.11 5.18
N GLY A 161 5.39 10.15 5.73
CA GLY A 161 5.87 11.30 5.06
C GLY A 161 6.92 11.07 3.99
N GLU A 162 7.02 12.07 3.22
CA GLU A 162 8.13 12.43 2.35
C GLU A 162 9.47 12.02 2.93
N GLY A 163 10.12 11.06 2.29
CA GLY A 163 11.57 10.95 2.39
C GLY A 163 12.16 12.21 1.81
N ARG A 164 12.35 13.23 2.64
CA ARG A 164 13.17 14.38 2.26
C ARG A 164 14.57 13.84 2.01
N ASN A 165 14.88 13.68 0.74
CA ASN A 165 16.25 13.56 0.27
C ASN A 165 16.94 14.91 0.55
N SER A 166 17.44 15.07 1.76
CA SER A 166 18.30 16.17 2.16
C SER A 166 19.73 15.84 1.75
N SER A 167 19.98 15.78 0.47
CA SER A 167 21.32 15.91 -0.09
C SER A 167 21.62 17.39 -0.29
N ARG A 168 21.99 18.07 0.80
CA ARG A 168 22.65 19.35 0.72
C ARG A 168 23.86 19.38 1.62
N ASP A 169 25.00 19.64 0.96
CA ASP A 169 26.23 20.23 1.47
C ASP A 169 27.14 19.38 2.36
N ALA A 170 27.88 18.48 1.72
CA ALA A 170 29.24 18.25 2.11
C ALA A 170 30.14 19.21 1.31
N ARG A 171 30.28 20.44 1.77
CA ARG A 171 31.36 21.33 1.33
C ARG A 171 32.65 20.83 1.95
N PHE A 172 33.44 20.20 1.12
CA PHE A 172 34.85 19.92 1.41
C PHE A 172 35.60 21.25 1.46
N GLY A 173 35.89 21.72 2.68
CA GLY A 173 36.79 22.81 2.94
C GLY A 173 38.21 22.37 2.62
N ARG A 174 38.78 22.88 1.54
CA ARG A 174 40.22 22.89 1.32
C ARG A 174 40.84 23.83 2.33
N ARG A 175 41.64 23.31 3.24
CA ARG A 175 42.63 24.09 3.94
C ARG A 175 43.89 24.09 3.08
N GLY A 176 44.21 25.24 2.56
CA GLY A 176 45.51 25.50 1.96
C GLY A 176 46.56 25.62 3.03
N GLU A 177 47.68 25.00 2.78
CA GLU A 177 48.94 25.26 3.44
C GLU A 177 49.53 26.51 2.85
N GLY A 178 49.99 27.39 3.73
CA GLY A 178 50.94 28.41 3.54
C GLY A 178 51.96 28.31 4.66
#